data_c579c2f1dfa0786503e62373cd4ec466
#
_entry.id   c579c2f1dfa0786503e62373cd4ec466
#
_cell.length_a   1.000
_cell.length_b   1.000
_cell.length_c   1.000
_cell.angle_alpha   90.00
_cell.angle_beta   90.00
_cell.angle_gamma   90.00
#
_symmetry.space_group_name_H-M   'P 1'
#
loop_
_entity.id
_entity.type
_entity.pdbx_description
1 polymer ?
#
loop_
_entity_poly.entity_id
_entity_poly.type
_entity_poly.pdbx_seq_one_letter_code
_entity_poly.pdbx_strand_id
1 'polypeptide(L)'
;MPKNGSAAKAVLDALDSPKVRAFLWLFIVSVIAVFLLIAVPKAEVSSDVMELLPEETYRAVPKSVTNGLADKMSRQMLFAVTGGEGAAELYFEKLKAIPEFRRLAGRLSDVRRRESASFLFKNRAAFLSYDARSRLKEGEDAEAEWVLSQLYSPVAGVSAPEIKNDPLLLMRGSTLFDSGTSRMSTSGGWLTATDDKGVTWRFISGEVKKGTASAGSVGPFLDKVKAAQKAVKDAYPNARFASEGSVFYSGFAGDSAKNDISTLGTISAILL
;
A
#
# COMPACT_ATOMS: atom_id res chain seq x y z
N MET A 1 -41.69 52.49 39.29
CA MET A 1 -40.39 51.83 39.49
C MET A 1 -40.60 50.36 39.88
N PRO A 2 -39.77 49.44 39.49
CA PRO A 2 -40.12 48.45 38.42
C PRO A 2 -40.50 47.09 39.00
N LYS A 3 -41.45 46.41 38.29
CA LYS A 3 -41.95 45.04 38.57
C LYS A 3 -41.10 43.97 37.96
N ASN A 4 -39.77 44.16 37.70
CA ASN A 4 -38.93 43.19 36.99
C ASN A 4 -38.38 42.01 37.84
N GLY A 5 -38.54 42.05 39.18
CA GLY A 5 -38.06 40.99 40.08
C GLY A 5 -38.93 39.73 40.15
N SER A 6 -40.22 39.85 39.78
CA SER A 6 -41.18 38.76 39.92
C SER A 6 -41.05 37.72 38.81
N ALA A 7 -40.78 38.15 37.57
CA ALA A 7 -40.64 37.23 36.42
C ALA A 7 -39.36 36.42 36.49
N ALA A 8 -38.24 37.03 36.89
CA ALA A 8 -36.96 36.32 37.04
C ALA A 8 -37.00 35.26 38.15
N LYS A 9 -37.71 35.57 39.26
CA LYS A 9 -37.89 34.60 40.36
C LYS A 9 -38.76 33.42 39.96
N ALA A 10 -39.84 33.65 39.21
CA ALA A 10 -40.72 32.59 38.69
C ALA A 10 -39.98 31.68 37.68
N VAL A 11 -39.07 32.21 36.87
CA VAL A 11 -38.24 31.42 35.96
C VAL A 11 -37.21 30.58 36.72
N LEU A 12 -36.60 31.15 37.80
CA LEU A 12 -35.66 30.42 38.65
C LEU A 12 -36.35 29.29 39.43
N ASP A 13 -37.55 29.53 39.98
CA ASP A 13 -38.33 28.51 40.69
C ASP A 13 -38.86 27.42 39.75
N ALA A 14 -39.17 27.74 38.50
CA ALA A 14 -39.53 26.75 37.47
C ALA A 14 -38.32 25.87 37.09
N LEU A 15 -37.12 26.44 37.00
CA LEU A 15 -35.87 25.71 36.73
C LEU A 15 -35.46 24.78 37.88
N ASP A 16 -35.93 25.03 39.09
CA ASP A 16 -35.65 24.21 40.27
C ASP A 16 -36.51 22.94 40.36
N SER A 17 -37.54 22.86 39.54
CA SER A 17 -38.40 21.67 39.44
C SER A 17 -37.59 20.47 38.83
N PRO A 18 -37.58 19.28 39.49
CA PRO A 18 -36.85 18.11 38.99
C PRO A 18 -37.29 17.69 37.60
N LYS A 19 -38.56 17.90 37.23
CA LYS A 19 -39.08 17.60 35.90
C LYS A 19 -38.54 18.54 34.83
N VAL A 20 -38.40 19.83 35.12
CA VAL A 20 -37.83 20.82 34.19
C VAL A 20 -36.33 20.58 34.01
N ARG A 21 -35.61 20.25 35.06
CA ARG A 21 -34.18 19.85 34.96
C ARG A 21 -34.01 18.61 34.13
N ALA A 22 -34.81 17.57 34.33
CA ALA A 22 -34.75 16.36 33.53
C ALA A 22 -35.05 16.63 32.04
N PHE A 23 -36.06 17.47 31.76
CA PHE A 23 -36.38 17.85 30.39
C PHE A 23 -35.27 18.68 29.72
N LEU A 24 -34.67 19.62 30.47
CA LEU A 24 -33.54 20.43 29.99
C LEU A 24 -32.32 19.54 29.67
N TRP A 25 -32.01 18.61 30.55
CA TRP A 25 -30.94 17.63 30.32
C TRP A 25 -31.21 16.77 29.09
N LEU A 26 -32.41 16.27 28.96
CA LEU A 26 -32.80 15.43 27.80
C LEU A 26 -32.74 16.24 26.50
N PHE A 27 -33.12 17.51 26.53
CA PHE A 27 -33.00 18.44 25.41
C PHE A 27 -31.52 18.67 25.02
N ILE A 28 -30.65 18.97 26.00
CA ILE A 28 -29.21 19.19 25.78
C ILE A 28 -28.57 17.92 25.17
N VAL A 29 -28.86 16.76 25.76
CA VAL A 29 -28.35 15.48 25.25
C VAL A 29 -28.82 15.21 23.81
N SER A 30 -30.11 15.49 23.51
CA SER A 30 -30.66 15.36 22.17
C SER A 30 -29.97 16.31 21.17
N VAL A 31 -29.74 17.57 21.55
CA VAL A 31 -29.03 18.52 20.69
C VAL A 31 -27.57 18.08 20.42
N ILE A 32 -26.88 17.62 21.45
CA ILE A 32 -25.53 17.09 21.33
C ILE A 32 -25.53 15.82 20.43
N ALA A 33 -26.48 14.94 20.62
CA ALA A 33 -26.60 13.72 19.79
C ALA A 33 -26.83 14.05 18.31
N VAL A 34 -27.75 15.00 18.03
CA VAL A 34 -28.00 15.47 16.66
C VAL A 34 -26.75 16.15 16.08
N PHE A 35 -26.08 16.98 16.85
CA PHE A 35 -24.83 17.62 16.43
C PHE A 35 -23.74 16.58 16.10
N LEU A 36 -23.57 15.56 16.95
CA LEU A 36 -22.61 14.47 16.72
C LEU A 36 -22.98 13.64 15.47
N LEU A 37 -24.26 13.35 15.26
CA LEU A 37 -24.72 12.63 14.06
C LEU A 37 -24.43 13.40 12.76
N ILE A 38 -24.42 14.72 12.81
CA ILE A 38 -24.11 15.58 11.64
C ILE A 38 -22.62 15.81 11.48
N ALA A 39 -21.89 15.98 12.59
CA ALA A 39 -20.47 16.36 12.59
C ALA A 39 -19.53 15.16 12.42
N VAL A 40 -19.81 14.04 13.07
CA VAL A 40 -18.94 12.83 13.04
C VAL A 40 -18.76 12.25 11.63
N PRO A 41 -19.77 12.16 10.75
CA PRO A 41 -19.56 11.67 9.38
C PRO A 41 -18.68 12.59 8.53
N LYS A 42 -18.49 13.85 8.94
CA LYS A 42 -17.64 14.84 8.25
C LYS A 42 -16.25 14.97 8.86
N ALA A 43 -16.01 14.34 9.99
CA ALA A 43 -14.70 14.33 10.63
C ALA A 43 -13.76 13.43 9.82
N GLU A 44 -12.83 14.03 9.10
CA GLU A 44 -11.72 13.31 8.49
C GLU A 44 -10.74 12.90 9.59
N VAL A 45 -10.74 11.62 9.92
CA VAL A 45 -9.73 11.07 10.83
C VAL A 45 -8.46 10.88 10.01
N SER A 46 -7.49 11.77 10.16
CA SER A 46 -6.15 11.58 9.62
C SER A 46 -5.46 10.48 10.43
N SER A 47 -5.05 9.41 9.76
CA SER A 47 -4.20 8.37 10.33
C SER A 47 -2.72 8.58 9.94
N ASP A 48 -2.36 9.80 9.60
CA ASP A 48 -0.98 10.13 9.22
C ASP A 48 -0.10 10.21 10.47
N VAL A 49 0.62 9.12 10.72
CA VAL A 49 1.58 9.02 11.83
C VAL A 49 2.70 10.06 11.70
N MET A 50 2.94 10.57 10.48
CA MET A 50 3.96 11.60 10.22
C MET A 50 3.58 12.97 10.80
N GLU A 51 2.28 13.27 10.96
CA GLU A 51 1.83 14.49 11.63
C GLU A 51 2.12 14.48 13.13
N LEU A 52 2.27 13.29 13.72
CA LEU A 52 2.54 13.11 15.16
C LEU A 52 4.03 13.16 15.49
N LEU A 53 4.92 13.14 14.50
CA LEU A 53 6.36 13.17 14.75
C LEU A 53 6.84 14.60 15.04
N PRO A 54 7.67 14.80 16.10
CA PRO A 54 8.21 16.10 16.45
C PRO A 54 9.03 16.70 15.30
N GLU A 55 8.91 18.00 15.11
CA GLU A 55 9.60 18.74 14.01
C GLU A 55 11.12 18.62 14.02
N GLU A 56 11.71 18.35 15.18
CA GLU A 56 13.17 18.30 15.35
C GLU A 56 13.84 17.09 14.69
N THR A 57 13.10 16.03 14.39
CA THR A 57 13.63 14.78 13.81
C THR A 57 14.01 14.94 12.32
N TYR A 58 13.62 16.03 11.66
CA TYR A 58 13.71 16.19 10.20
C TYR A 58 14.71 17.26 9.73
N ARG A 59 15.67 17.66 10.55
CA ARG A 59 16.64 18.73 10.19
C ARG A 59 17.48 18.47 8.93
N ALA A 60 17.67 17.22 8.53
CA ALA A 60 18.49 16.85 7.38
C ALA A 60 17.76 16.84 6.03
N VAL A 61 16.41 16.70 6.03
CA VAL A 61 15.60 16.60 4.80
C VAL A 61 14.40 17.53 4.92
N PRO A 62 14.10 18.34 3.88
CA PRO A 62 12.92 19.21 3.88
C PRO A 62 11.62 18.40 4.06
N LYS A 63 10.70 18.87 4.91
CA LYS A 63 9.38 18.25 5.16
C LYS A 63 8.61 17.98 3.86
N SER A 64 8.70 18.86 2.88
CA SER A 64 8.04 18.69 1.59
C SER A 64 8.50 17.44 0.84
N VAL A 65 9.77 17.08 0.94
CA VAL A 65 10.34 15.87 0.32
C VAL A 65 9.87 14.62 1.06
N THR A 66 9.93 14.66 2.40
CA THR A 66 9.51 13.53 3.25
C THR A 66 8.01 13.25 3.09
N ASN A 67 7.18 14.30 3.16
CA ASN A 67 5.73 14.17 2.98
C ASN A 67 5.38 13.72 1.56
N GLY A 68 6.06 14.24 0.54
CA GLY A 68 5.86 13.81 -0.85
C GLY A 68 6.24 12.34 -1.07
N LEU A 69 7.29 11.86 -0.41
CA LEU A 69 7.70 10.46 -0.47
C LEU A 69 6.70 9.56 0.28
N ALA A 70 6.33 9.96 1.51
CA ALA A 70 5.35 9.24 2.32
C ALA A 70 3.98 9.13 1.61
N ASP A 71 3.49 10.23 1.03
CA ASP A 71 2.26 10.23 0.24
C ASP A 71 2.36 9.31 -0.99
N LYS A 72 3.48 9.34 -1.69
CA LYS A 72 3.71 8.44 -2.82
C LYS A 72 3.75 6.97 -2.39
N MET A 73 4.42 6.66 -1.29
CA MET A 73 4.49 5.30 -0.75
C MET A 73 3.13 4.84 -0.23
N SER A 74 2.36 5.73 0.40
CA SER A 74 1.02 5.43 0.92
C SER A 74 0.00 5.08 -0.16
N ARG A 75 0.26 5.47 -1.40
CA ARG A 75 -0.60 5.17 -2.56
C ARG A 75 -0.25 3.87 -3.26
N GLN A 76 0.92 3.31 -2.97
CA GLN A 76 1.38 2.09 -3.62
C GLN A 76 0.82 0.85 -2.94
N MET A 77 0.48 -0.13 -3.74
CA MET A 77 0.04 -1.43 -3.26
C MET A 77 0.48 -2.54 -4.21
N LEU A 78 0.63 -3.71 -3.64
CA LEU A 78 1.01 -4.92 -4.36
C LEU A 78 -0.09 -5.96 -4.13
N PHE A 79 -0.52 -6.57 -5.20
CA PHE A 79 -1.42 -7.72 -5.19
C PHE A 79 -0.67 -8.93 -5.70
N ALA A 80 -0.92 -10.06 -5.10
CA ALA A 80 -0.43 -11.33 -5.58
C ALA A 80 -1.58 -12.33 -5.69
N VAL A 81 -1.55 -13.15 -6.73
CA VAL A 81 -2.58 -14.15 -6.99
C VAL A 81 -1.96 -15.45 -7.47
N THR A 82 -2.50 -16.57 -7.01
CA THR A 82 -2.22 -17.93 -7.51
C THR A 82 -3.32 -18.40 -8.44
N GLY A 83 -3.25 -19.62 -8.95
CA GLY A 83 -4.30 -20.19 -9.81
C GLY A 83 -4.02 -20.07 -11.29
N GLY A 84 -2.78 -19.73 -11.66
CA GLY A 84 -2.35 -19.71 -13.05
C GLY A 84 -2.47 -18.34 -13.72
N GLU A 85 -2.17 -18.29 -15.00
CA GLU A 85 -2.17 -17.07 -15.81
C GLU A 85 -3.58 -16.52 -15.99
N GLY A 86 -4.57 -17.39 -16.23
CA GLY A 86 -5.96 -16.98 -16.41
C GLY A 86 -6.57 -16.33 -15.15
N ALA A 87 -6.22 -16.83 -13.96
CA ALA A 87 -6.66 -16.20 -12.70
C ALA A 87 -6.05 -14.81 -12.53
N ALA A 88 -4.76 -14.64 -12.88
CA ALA A 88 -4.08 -13.36 -12.81
C ALA A 88 -4.65 -12.34 -13.82
N GLU A 89 -4.92 -12.77 -15.05
CA GLU A 89 -5.54 -11.93 -16.08
C GLU A 89 -6.93 -11.44 -15.63
N LEU A 90 -7.79 -12.38 -15.19
CA LEU A 90 -9.12 -12.02 -14.71
C LEU A 90 -9.05 -11.07 -13.50
N TYR A 91 -8.11 -11.32 -12.57
CA TYR A 91 -7.94 -10.44 -11.42
C TYR A 91 -7.50 -9.04 -11.84
N PHE A 92 -6.53 -8.95 -12.76
CA PHE A 92 -6.07 -7.69 -13.30
C PHE A 92 -7.20 -6.90 -13.97
N GLU A 93 -8.02 -7.54 -14.82
CA GLU A 93 -9.16 -6.88 -15.46
C GLU A 93 -10.23 -6.43 -14.45
N LYS A 94 -10.51 -7.23 -13.40
CA LYS A 94 -11.43 -6.82 -12.34
C LYS A 94 -10.89 -5.63 -11.52
N LEU A 95 -9.60 -5.62 -11.20
CA LEU A 95 -8.97 -4.49 -10.53
C LEU A 95 -8.96 -3.24 -11.42
N LYS A 96 -8.71 -3.37 -12.71
CA LYS A 96 -8.71 -2.28 -13.69
C LYS A 96 -10.06 -1.57 -13.79
N ALA A 97 -11.16 -2.28 -13.53
CA ALA A 97 -12.49 -1.70 -13.50
C ALA A 97 -12.75 -0.82 -12.24
N ILE A 98 -11.86 -0.82 -11.25
CA ILE A 98 -11.99 -0.03 -10.03
C ILE A 98 -11.47 1.40 -10.30
N PRO A 99 -12.35 2.43 -10.24
CA PRO A 99 -11.99 3.78 -10.69
C PRO A 99 -11.01 4.51 -9.75
N GLU A 100 -10.83 4.05 -8.53
CA GLU A 100 -9.90 4.60 -7.55
C GLU A 100 -8.43 4.39 -7.92
N PHE A 101 -8.11 3.43 -8.78
CA PHE A 101 -6.75 3.25 -9.27
C PHE A 101 -6.34 4.39 -10.20
N ARG A 102 -5.17 4.94 -9.96
CA ARG A 102 -4.48 5.87 -10.85
C ARG A 102 -3.67 5.12 -11.91
N ARG A 103 -2.98 4.07 -11.45
CA ARG A 103 -2.15 3.20 -12.28
C ARG A 103 -2.31 1.78 -11.79
N LEU A 104 -2.35 0.86 -12.73
CA LEU A 104 -2.30 -0.57 -12.47
C LEU A 104 -1.31 -1.19 -13.46
N ALA A 105 -0.39 -1.99 -12.96
CA ALA A 105 0.59 -2.68 -13.78
C ALA A 105 0.61 -4.17 -13.38
N GLY A 106 0.43 -5.02 -14.37
CA GLY A 106 0.46 -6.46 -14.22
C GLY A 106 1.33 -7.07 -15.30
N ARG A 107 0.70 -7.64 -16.32
CA ARG A 107 1.41 -8.26 -17.44
C ARG A 107 2.16 -7.23 -18.28
N LEU A 108 3.46 -7.45 -18.45
CA LEU A 108 4.28 -6.71 -19.41
C LEU A 108 4.07 -7.26 -20.81
N SER A 109 3.71 -6.41 -21.75
CA SER A 109 3.71 -6.82 -23.17
C SER A 109 5.12 -7.14 -23.63
N ASP A 110 5.24 -8.03 -24.64
CA ASP A 110 6.53 -8.42 -25.19
C ASP A 110 7.34 -7.22 -25.72
N VAL A 111 6.65 -6.21 -26.24
CA VAL A 111 7.28 -4.97 -26.69
C VAL A 111 7.93 -4.23 -25.52
N ARG A 112 7.17 -3.97 -24.45
CA ARG A 112 7.70 -3.28 -23.26
C ARG A 112 8.80 -4.07 -22.56
N ARG A 113 8.70 -5.39 -22.55
CA ARG A 113 9.74 -6.25 -22.00
C ARG A 113 11.05 -6.11 -22.77
N ARG A 114 10.99 -6.12 -24.12
CA ARG A 114 12.16 -5.90 -24.97
C ARG A 114 12.75 -4.51 -24.82
N GLU A 115 11.90 -3.48 -24.76
CA GLU A 115 12.35 -2.10 -24.54
C GLU A 115 13.05 -1.94 -23.20
N SER A 116 12.47 -2.48 -22.11
CA SER A 116 13.07 -2.46 -20.77
C SER A 116 14.40 -3.22 -20.75
N ALA A 117 14.46 -4.41 -21.34
CA ALA A 117 15.69 -5.20 -21.43
C ALA A 117 16.77 -4.44 -22.22
N SER A 118 16.40 -3.84 -23.36
CA SER A 118 17.31 -3.03 -24.16
C SER A 118 17.84 -1.81 -23.41
N PHE A 119 16.95 -1.12 -22.65
CA PHE A 119 17.33 0.01 -21.81
C PHE A 119 18.33 -0.41 -20.72
N LEU A 120 18.02 -1.48 -19.98
CA LEU A 120 18.89 -2.00 -18.92
C LEU A 120 20.24 -2.42 -19.50
N PHE A 121 20.24 -3.10 -20.63
CA PHE A 121 21.46 -3.55 -21.30
C PHE A 121 22.33 -2.37 -21.75
N LYS A 122 21.74 -1.35 -22.35
CA LYS A 122 22.46 -0.15 -22.81
C LYS A 122 23.06 0.63 -21.63
N ASN A 123 22.40 0.60 -20.48
CA ASN A 123 22.83 1.33 -19.28
C ASN A 123 23.46 0.42 -18.20
N ARG A 124 23.88 -0.79 -18.56
CA ARG A 124 24.34 -1.81 -17.60
C ARG A 124 25.45 -1.37 -16.65
N ALA A 125 26.34 -0.49 -17.13
CA ALA A 125 27.39 0.09 -16.29
C ALA A 125 26.86 0.91 -15.09
N ALA A 126 25.66 1.48 -15.21
CA ALA A 126 25.02 2.23 -14.11
C ALA A 126 24.49 1.32 -12.99
N PHE A 127 24.26 0.04 -13.30
CA PHE A 127 23.67 -0.95 -12.38
C PHE A 127 24.72 -1.90 -11.77
N LEU A 128 26.01 -1.64 -11.96
CA LEU A 128 27.08 -2.47 -11.41
C LEU A 128 26.98 -2.59 -9.89
N SER A 129 27.15 -3.80 -9.39
CA SER A 129 27.27 -4.10 -7.97
C SER A 129 28.54 -3.45 -7.38
N TYR A 130 28.61 -3.42 -6.05
CA TYR A 130 29.82 -2.93 -5.38
C TYR A 130 31.05 -3.75 -5.80
N ASP A 131 30.93 -5.07 -5.83
CA ASP A 131 32.03 -5.97 -6.16
C ASP A 131 32.50 -5.80 -7.62
N ALA A 132 31.56 -5.68 -8.57
CA ALA A 132 31.90 -5.41 -9.96
C ALA A 132 32.61 -4.05 -10.13
N ARG A 133 32.18 -3.04 -9.39
CA ARG A 133 32.84 -1.73 -9.38
C ARG A 133 34.23 -1.79 -8.76
N SER A 134 34.43 -2.60 -7.71
CA SER A 134 35.74 -2.81 -7.08
C SER A 134 36.72 -3.48 -8.05
N ARG A 135 36.31 -4.59 -8.70
CA ARG A 135 37.13 -5.27 -9.69
C ARG A 135 37.57 -4.32 -10.82
N LEU A 136 36.62 -3.55 -11.37
CA LEU A 136 36.95 -2.57 -12.41
C LEU A 136 37.89 -1.45 -11.94
N LYS A 137 37.92 -1.12 -10.66
CA LYS A 137 38.87 -0.16 -10.07
C LYS A 137 40.25 -0.78 -9.82
N GLU A 138 40.29 -2.08 -9.52
CA GLU A 138 41.55 -2.81 -9.33
C GLU A 138 42.34 -2.99 -10.63
N GLY A 139 41.68 -2.91 -11.78
CA GLY A 139 42.28 -2.95 -13.09
C GLY A 139 41.66 -3.93 -14.06
N GLU A 140 42.14 -3.93 -15.29
CA GLU A 140 41.61 -4.77 -16.37
C GLU A 140 41.80 -6.26 -16.09
N ASP A 141 42.86 -6.64 -15.41
CA ASP A 141 43.18 -8.03 -15.09
C ASP A 141 42.16 -8.65 -14.13
N ALA A 142 41.74 -7.91 -13.10
CA ALA A 142 40.81 -8.42 -12.10
C ALA A 142 39.42 -8.71 -12.69
N GLU A 143 38.92 -7.88 -13.60
CA GLU A 143 37.66 -8.12 -14.29
C GLU A 143 37.79 -9.28 -15.32
N ALA A 144 38.94 -9.35 -16.03
CA ALA A 144 39.20 -10.43 -16.97
C ALA A 144 39.28 -11.80 -16.27
N GLU A 145 39.95 -11.89 -15.13
CA GLU A 145 39.98 -13.12 -14.31
C GLU A 145 38.58 -13.54 -13.86
N TRP A 146 37.76 -12.57 -13.41
CA TRP A 146 36.38 -12.86 -13.04
C TRP A 146 35.58 -13.38 -14.23
N VAL A 147 35.65 -12.75 -15.41
CA VAL A 147 35.00 -13.20 -16.64
C VAL A 147 35.44 -14.61 -17.00
N LEU A 148 36.74 -14.90 -16.96
CA LEU A 148 37.27 -16.25 -17.22
C LEU A 148 36.74 -17.25 -16.21
N SER A 149 36.65 -16.88 -14.92
CA SER A 149 36.06 -17.74 -13.88
C SER A 149 34.60 -18.11 -14.20
N GLN A 150 33.83 -17.16 -14.74
CA GLN A 150 32.46 -17.40 -15.16
C GLN A 150 32.40 -18.32 -16.40
N LEU A 151 33.29 -18.13 -17.37
CA LEU A 151 33.33 -18.95 -18.58
C LEU A 151 33.69 -20.39 -18.28
N TYR A 152 34.64 -20.63 -17.39
CA TYR A 152 35.10 -22.00 -17.03
C TYR A 152 34.26 -22.61 -15.92
N SER A 153 33.35 -21.90 -15.31
CA SER A 153 32.46 -22.44 -14.29
C SER A 153 31.36 -23.31 -14.93
N PRO A 154 31.26 -24.58 -14.57
CA PRO A 154 30.22 -25.47 -15.11
C PRO A 154 28.80 -25.05 -14.66
N VAL A 155 28.69 -24.21 -13.66
CA VAL A 155 27.43 -23.76 -13.07
C VAL A 155 26.98 -22.39 -13.61
N ALA A 156 27.92 -21.58 -14.10
CA ALA A 156 27.61 -20.22 -14.53
C ALA A 156 26.79 -20.12 -15.82
N GLY A 157 26.86 -21.13 -16.70
CA GLY A 157 26.04 -21.25 -17.92
C GLY A 157 26.16 -20.03 -18.84
N VAL A 158 27.38 -19.52 -19.05
CA VAL A 158 27.63 -18.37 -19.92
C VAL A 158 27.49 -18.82 -21.37
N SER A 159 26.71 -18.12 -22.18
CA SER A 159 26.48 -18.43 -23.57
C SER A 159 27.37 -17.63 -24.53
N ALA A 160 27.69 -18.21 -25.70
CA ALA A 160 28.47 -17.51 -26.72
C ALA A 160 27.84 -16.17 -27.17
N PRO A 161 26.50 -16.07 -27.39
CA PRO A 161 25.86 -14.78 -27.66
C PRO A 161 25.98 -13.76 -26.53
N GLU A 162 26.01 -14.19 -25.27
CA GLU A 162 26.20 -13.32 -24.12
C GLU A 162 27.57 -12.67 -24.15
N ILE A 163 28.64 -13.45 -24.30
CA ILE A 163 30.01 -12.92 -24.42
C ILE A 163 30.17 -12.00 -25.63
N LYS A 164 29.58 -12.37 -26.76
CA LYS A 164 29.65 -11.52 -27.96
C LYS A 164 29.05 -10.15 -27.75
N ASN A 165 27.97 -10.05 -26.98
CA ASN A 165 27.27 -8.78 -26.74
C ASN A 165 27.73 -8.06 -25.49
N ASP A 166 28.25 -8.75 -24.48
CA ASP A 166 28.73 -8.20 -23.21
C ASP A 166 30.04 -8.91 -22.79
N PRO A 167 31.18 -8.60 -23.45
CA PRO A 167 32.44 -9.31 -23.22
C PRO A 167 32.93 -9.25 -21.76
N LEU A 168 32.60 -8.20 -21.04
CA LEU A 168 32.94 -8.02 -19.62
C LEU A 168 31.86 -8.55 -18.68
N LEU A 169 30.81 -9.19 -19.20
CA LEU A 169 29.68 -9.71 -18.41
C LEU A 169 29.10 -8.69 -17.40
N LEU A 170 29.14 -7.39 -17.76
CA LEU A 170 28.68 -6.30 -16.87
C LEU A 170 27.23 -6.47 -16.42
N MET A 171 26.43 -7.09 -17.28
CA MET A 171 25.05 -7.42 -16.93
C MET A 171 24.98 -8.42 -15.77
N ARG A 172 25.87 -9.45 -15.77
CA ARG A 172 25.96 -10.43 -14.66
C ARG A 172 26.53 -9.81 -13.39
N GLY A 173 27.48 -8.88 -13.51
CA GLY A 173 28.01 -8.12 -12.41
C GLY A 173 27.10 -6.99 -11.93
N SER A 174 25.87 -6.90 -12.42
CA SER A 174 24.92 -5.86 -12.00
C SER A 174 24.15 -6.28 -10.79
N THR A 175 23.67 -5.30 -10.00
CA THR A 175 22.76 -5.51 -8.86
C THR A 175 21.42 -6.16 -9.27
N LEU A 176 21.12 -6.13 -10.57
CA LEU A 176 19.91 -6.78 -11.13
C LEU A 176 20.03 -8.32 -11.15
N PHE A 177 21.25 -8.84 -11.18
CA PHE A 177 21.56 -10.28 -11.18
C PHE A 177 22.17 -10.78 -9.87
N ASP A 178 22.67 -9.87 -9.03
CA ASP A 178 23.32 -10.19 -7.74
C ASP A 178 22.34 -10.76 -6.69
N SER A 179 21.10 -10.85 -7.04
CA SER A 179 20.08 -11.48 -6.22
C SER A 179 20.15 -13.01 -6.33
N GLY A 180 21.24 -13.62 -5.90
CA GLY A 180 21.32 -15.07 -5.66
C GLY A 180 20.22 -15.61 -4.74
N THR A 181 19.37 -14.72 -4.23
CA THR A 181 18.20 -14.98 -3.40
C THR A 181 16.90 -14.48 -4.01
N SER A 182 16.91 -13.84 -5.19
CA SER A 182 15.66 -13.38 -5.80
C SER A 182 14.85 -14.55 -6.31
N ARG A 183 13.88 -14.98 -5.53
CA ARG A 183 12.84 -15.93 -5.95
C ARG A 183 11.90 -15.34 -7.01
N MET A 184 12.18 -14.13 -7.48
CA MET A 184 11.37 -13.43 -8.47
C MET A 184 11.85 -13.75 -9.87
N SER A 185 10.92 -14.09 -10.74
CA SER A 185 11.15 -14.39 -12.16
C SER A 185 10.06 -13.74 -13.02
N THR A 186 10.19 -13.85 -14.34
CA THR A 186 9.12 -13.45 -15.27
C THR A 186 8.62 -14.64 -16.03
N SER A 187 7.32 -14.90 -15.98
CA SER A 187 6.66 -15.97 -16.73
C SER A 187 5.42 -15.44 -17.43
N GLY A 188 5.29 -15.65 -18.72
CA GLY A 188 4.18 -15.16 -19.53
C GLY A 188 4.01 -13.64 -19.52
N GLY A 189 5.08 -12.89 -19.21
CA GLY A 189 5.05 -11.42 -19.04
C GLY A 189 4.63 -10.95 -17.65
N TRP A 190 4.29 -11.86 -16.74
CA TRP A 190 4.00 -11.57 -15.34
C TRP A 190 5.27 -11.62 -14.50
N LEU A 191 5.39 -10.70 -13.55
CA LEU A 191 6.34 -10.87 -12.46
C LEU A 191 5.81 -12.00 -11.56
N THR A 192 6.67 -13.00 -11.30
CA THR A 192 6.30 -14.18 -10.53
C THR A 192 7.29 -14.46 -9.42
N ALA A 193 6.83 -15.09 -8.35
CA ALA A 193 7.69 -15.70 -7.34
C ALA A 193 7.11 -17.05 -6.92
N THR A 194 7.97 -17.97 -6.54
CA THR A 194 7.56 -19.28 -6.03
C THR A 194 7.83 -19.33 -4.54
N ASP A 195 6.81 -19.67 -3.77
CA ASP A 195 6.93 -19.81 -2.31
C ASP A 195 7.63 -21.12 -1.92
N ASP A 196 7.91 -21.30 -0.62
CA ASP A 196 8.57 -22.48 -0.08
C ASP A 196 7.76 -23.78 -0.29
N LYS A 197 6.49 -23.67 -0.63
CA LYS A 197 5.58 -24.78 -0.92
C LYS A 197 5.49 -25.10 -2.42
N GLY A 198 6.32 -24.44 -3.25
CA GLY A 198 6.32 -24.61 -4.71
C GLY A 198 5.15 -23.91 -5.42
N VAL A 199 4.40 -23.04 -4.74
CA VAL A 199 3.27 -22.34 -5.34
C VAL A 199 3.75 -21.06 -6.01
N THR A 200 3.41 -20.88 -7.28
CA THR A 200 3.76 -19.71 -8.06
C THR A 200 2.71 -18.60 -7.87
N TRP A 201 3.17 -17.46 -7.43
CA TRP A 201 2.41 -16.22 -7.27
C TRP A 201 2.70 -15.29 -8.45
N ARG A 202 1.68 -14.60 -8.94
CA ARG A 202 1.78 -13.53 -9.95
C ARG A 202 1.45 -12.20 -9.34
N PHE A 203 2.27 -11.20 -9.65
CA PHE A 203 2.17 -9.89 -9.00
C PHE A 203 1.52 -8.86 -9.91
N ILE A 204 0.70 -8.02 -9.29
CA ILE A 204 0.07 -6.83 -9.89
C ILE A 204 0.39 -5.67 -8.96
N SER A 205 1.01 -4.61 -9.48
CA SER A 205 1.24 -3.39 -8.73
C SER A 205 0.17 -2.35 -9.02
N GLY A 206 -0.30 -1.67 -8.00
CA GLY A 206 -1.32 -0.63 -8.09
C GLY A 206 -0.90 0.67 -7.41
N GLU A 207 -1.38 1.78 -7.94
CA GLU A 207 -1.29 3.11 -7.33
C GLU A 207 -2.69 3.71 -7.30
N VAL A 208 -3.16 4.13 -6.12
CA VAL A 208 -4.46 4.80 -5.98
C VAL A 208 -4.34 6.31 -6.16
N LYS A 209 -5.45 6.96 -6.57
CA LYS A 209 -5.52 8.40 -6.81
C LYS A 209 -5.32 9.23 -5.55
N LYS A 210 -5.86 8.76 -4.42
CA LYS A 210 -5.73 9.41 -3.11
C LYS A 210 -5.03 8.46 -2.15
N GLY A 211 -4.11 8.99 -1.35
CA GLY A 211 -3.46 8.21 -0.29
C GLY A 211 -4.44 7.85 0.84
N THR A 212 -3.93 7.13 1.82
CA THR A 212 -4.69 6.57 2.95
C THR A 212 -5.12 7.60 4.00
N ALA A 213 -4.83 8.89 3.78
CA ALA A 213 -5.11 9.96 4.72
C ALA A 213 -6.60 10.12 5.11
N SER A 214 -7.52 9.49 4.37
CA SER A 214 -8.96 9.52 4.66
C SER A 214 -9.46 8.12 4.98
N ALA A 215 -9.44 7.72 6.25
CA ALA A 215 -9.94 6.41 6.69
C ALA A 215 -11.37 6.09 6.20
N GLY A 216 -12.21 7.11 6.00
CA GLY A 216 -13.58 6.96 5.49
C GLY A 216 -13.69 6.51 4.04
N SER A 217 -12.67 6.72 3.20
CA SER A 217 -12.69 6.33 1.78
C SER A 217 -12.07 4.96 1.51
N VAL A 218 -11.37 4.39 2.48
CA VAL A 218 -10.64 3.13 2.34
C VAL A 218 -11.58 1.93 2.34
N GLY A 219 -12.58 1.91 3.21
CA GLY A 219 -13.55 0.79 3.33
C GLY A 219 -14.22 0.44 1.99
N PRO A 220 -14.91 1.39 1.33
CA PRO A 220 -15.56 1.14 0.04
C PRO A 220 -14.60 0.67 -1.07
N PHE A 221 -13.36 1.17 -1.06
CA PHE A 221 -12.34 0.69 -1.99
C PHE A 221 -11.95 -0.77 -1.71
N LEU A 222 -11.72 -1.12 -0.44
CA LEU A 222 -11.38 -2.50 -0.06
C LEU A 222 -12.52 -3.48 -0.37
N ASP A 223 -13.77 -3.06 -0.25
CA ASP A 223 -14.92 -3.88 -0.61
C ASP A 223 -14.96 -4.19 -2.11
N LYS A 224 -14.59 -3.22 -2.97
CA LYS A 224 -14.44 -3.45 -4.41
C LYS A 224 -13.29 -4.44 -4.71
N VAL A 225 -12.17 -4.33 -3.99
CA VAL A 225 -11.05 -5.28 -4.12
C VAL A 225 -11.50 -6.70 -3.69
N LYS A 226 -12.21 -6.83 -2.56
CA LYS A 226 -12.77 -8.11 -2.10
C LYS A 226 -13.77 -8.69 -3.12
N ALA A 227 -14.61 -7.86 -3.72
CA ALA A 227 -15.54 -8.27 -4.77
C ALA A 227 -14.80 -8.78 -6.02
N ALA A 228 -13.68 -8.11 -6.41
CA ALA A 228 -12.84 -8.58 -7.49
C ALA A 228 -12.20 -9.94 -7.17
N GLN A 229 -11.69 -10.14 -5.96
CA GLN A 229 -11.14 -11.41 -5.50
C GLN A 229 -12.21 -12.53 -5.51
N LYS A 230 -13.41 -12.21 -5.04
CA LYS A 230 -14.53 -13.16 -5.06
C LYS A 230 -14.88 -13.61 -6.48
N ALA A 231 -15.01 -12.67 -7.42
CA ALA A 231 -15.31 -12.99 -8.82
C ALA A 231 -14.24 -13.89 -9.47
N VAL A 232 -12.95 -13.69 -9.09
CA VAL A 232 -11.87 -14.57 -9.55
C VAL A 232 -11.95 -15.93 -8.88
N LYS A 233 -12.27 -16.01 -7.59
CA LYS A 233 -12.39 -17.26 -6.86
C LYS A 233 -13.56 -18.11 -7.34
N ASP A 234 -14.63 -17.47 -7.77
CA ASP A 234 -15.80 -18.16 -8.36
C ASP A 234 -15.42 -18.85 -9.69
N ALA A 235 -14.53 -18.24 -10.50
CA ALA A 235 -14.03 -18.82 -11.76
C ALA A 235 -12.83 -19.76 -11.55
N TYR A 236 -12.03 -19.50 -10.54
CA TYR A 236 -10.79 -20.23 -10.20
C TYR A 236 -10.80 -20.60 -8.71
N PRO A 237 -11.50 -21.65 -8.28
CA PRO A 237 -11.70 -21.97 -6.85
C PRO A 237 -10.43 -22.14 -6.02
N ASN A 238 -9.35 -22.58 -6.67
CA ASN A 238 -8.02 -22.77 -6.06
C ASN A 238 -7.17 -21.50 -6.01
N ALA A 239 -7.67 -20.35 -6.54
CA ALA A 239 -6.96 -19.10 -6.49
C ALA A 239 -6.85 -18.61 -5.04
N ARG A 240 -5.65 -18.18 -4.66
CA ARG A 240 -5.35 -17.51 -3.39
C ARG A 240 -4.84 -16.12 -3.68
N PHE A 241 -5.11 -15.20 -2.76
CA PHE A 241 -4.78 -13.80 -2.89
C PHE A 241 -3.94 -13.35 -1.71
N ALA A 242 -2.98 -12.49 -1.98
CA ALA A 242 -2.29 -11.69 -0.98
C ALA A 242 -2.28 -10.24 -1.45
N SER A 243 -2.32 -9.32 -0.51
CA SER A 243 -2.32 -7.89 -0.80
C SER A 243 -1.51 -7.16 0.25
N GLU A 244 -0.68 -6.22 -0.19
CA GLU A 244 0.17 -5.43 0.68
C GLU A 244 0.13 -3.95 0.26
N GLY A 245 0.28 -3.07 1.25
CA GLY A 245 0.26 -1.62 1.08
C GLY A 245 -0.44 -0.94 2.25
N SER A 246 -0.08 0.32 2.51
CA SER A 246 -0.61 1.10 3.65
C SER A 246 -2.14 1.21 3.65
N VAL A 247 -2.78 1.18 2.47
CA VAL A 247 -4.24 1.17 2.33
C VAL A 247 -4.89 0.01 3.06
N PHE A 248 -4.29 -1.20 3.00
CA PHE A 248 -4.83 -2.39 3.66
C PHE A 248 -4.68 -2.29 5.18
N TYR A 249 -3.54 -1.78 5.67
CA TYR A 249 -3.31 -1.58 7.10
C TYR A 249 -4.24 -0.52 7.67
N SER A 250 -4.43 0.60 6.96
CA SER A 250 -5.37 1.66 7.37
C SER A 250 -6.82 1.17 7.39
N GLY A 251 -7.21 0.35 6.41
CA GLY A 251 -8.54 -0.27 6.39
C GLY A 251 -8.76 -1.20 7.56
N PHE A 252 -7.79 -2.08 7.85
CA PHE A 252 -7.85 -2.98 8.99
C PHE A 252 -7.92 -2.23 10.33
N ALA A 253 -7.07 -1.22 10.51
CA ALA A 253 -7.07 -0.38 11.71
C ALA A 253 -8.40 0.38 11.87
N GLY A 254 -8.96 0.90 10.78
CA GLY A 254 -10.25 1.58 10.77
C GLY A 254 -11.42 0.66 11.13
N ASP A 255 -11.44 -0.56 10.60
CA ASP A 255 -12.47 -1.55 10.90
C ASP A 255 -12.36 -2.04 12.36
N SER A 256 -11.13 -2.26 12.87
CA SER A 256 -10.92 -2.62 14.28
C SER A 256 -11.38 -1.50 15.21
N ALA A 257 -11.00 -0.26 14.95
CA ALA A 257 -11.42 0.88 15.76
C ALA A 257 -12.94 1.06 15.76
N LYS A 258 -13.60 0.87 14.60
CA LYS A 258 -15.06 0.91 14.52
C LYS A 258 -15.73 -0.18 15.36
N ASN A 259 -15.21 -1.40 15.29
CA ASN A 259 -15.73 -2.51 16.08
C ASN A 259 -15.56 -2.27 17.57
N ASP A 260 -14.39 -1.78 18.00
CA ASP A 260 -14.11 -1.50 19.40
C ASP A 260 -15.01 -0.38 19.93
N ILE A 261 -15.18 0.72 19.19
CA ILE A 261 -16.08 1.82 19.56
C ILE A 261 -17.53 1.34 19.62
N SER A 262 -17.98 0.55 18.65
CA SER A 262 -19.33 0.01 18.63
C SER A 262 -19.58 -0.93 19.80
N THR A 263 -18.64 -1.80 20.10
CA THR A 263 -18.74 -2.78 21.20
C THR A 263 -18.76 -2.06 22.55
N LEU A 264 -17.80 -1.14 22.77
CA LEU A 264 -17.72 -0.37 24.01
C LEU A 264 -18.92 0.55 24.19
N GLY A 265 -19.37 1.20 23.10
CA GLY A 265 -20.56 2.04 23.10
C GLY A 265 -21.82 1.25 23.44
N THR A 266 -21.99 0.05 22.89
CA THR A 266 -23.12 -0.82 23.18
C THR A 266 -23.10 -1.30 24.63
N ILE A 267 -21.94 -1.73 25.14
CA ILE A 267 -21.79 -2.14 26.54
C ILE A 267 -22.09 -0.98 27.47
N SER A 268 -21.58 0.22 27.20
CA SER A 268 -21.82 1.41 28.01
C SER A 268 -23.31 1.81 28.00
N ALA A 269 -23.98 1.69 26.87
CA ALA A 269 -25.42 1.97 26.76
C ALA A 269 -26.32 0.96 27.50
N ILE A 270 -25.84 -0.27 27.70
CA ILE A 270 -26.57 -1.32 28.44
C ILE A 270 -26.35 -1.14 29.96
N LEU A 271 -25.18 -0.62 30.37
CA LEU A 271 -24.81 -0.47 31.80
C LEU A 271 -25.32 0.85 32.43
N LEU A 272 -25.75 1.82 31.64
CA LEU A 272 -26.41 3.05 32.06
C LEU A 272 -27.94 2.90 32.11
#